data_8a67ebf08828b62f91e4619e068b00a5
#
_entry.id   8a67ebf08828b62f91e4619e068b00a5
#
_cell.length_a   1.000
_cell.length_b   1.000
_cell.length_c   1.000
_cell.angle_alpha   90.00
_cell.angle_beta   90.00
_cell.angle_gamma   90.00
#
_symmetry.space_group_name_H-M   'P 1'
#
loop_
_entity.id
_entity.type
_entity.pdbx_description
1 polymer ?
#
loop_
_entity_poly.entity_id
_entity_poly.type
_entity_poly.pdbx_seq_one_letter_code
_entity_poly.pdbx_strand_id
1 'polypeptide(L)'
;MTDASSYREERIEKAIAEFLNATDAAQAFPVAAWLERYADVADELREFLETHEHALGMIHSTAGCDTREVPKAMWESGVLPTEIGAYEILEEIGRGGMGVVFRARHRELQRFVALKVIRSGEFASEEETARFRAETEACARLQHPNIVPIYDVGEHAGLQYFTMAFIDGPSMVERLQEQPMSVKEAARLIQKLALAIQSAHRVGIIHRDLKPANILFNASGEPFITDFGLAKMAGVDDKLTMTGQILGTPAYMAPEQATGRRAQIGPAVDVYSLGCLLYFVLTGQAPFHGPTPFDILMQVIEREPPLPRQMNRLIPRVLERICLRAMDKSVAGRYSSAKQLADDLEKFLKDELVVWPEIPWSQRIAAWWRREPILAAHLCGIVATAMIVSVAMTLRESTDYRFYCARMAIFSIWAVTSIVLQKLLTRPKWKDPICYIWAAVDIVLYTSLLLFADPPRGPLLIGYPMLIVASALFYRRTFVLFTTTGCTLGFLVLVCLSGQTDFTKPDFAAIFITGMAVIGLMLSAMIRRIRALCTYYDEPVG
;
A
#
# COMPACT_ATOMS: atom_id res chain seq x y z
N MET A 1 7.76 42.21 13.88
CA MET A 1 6.38 41.95 13.44
C MET A 1 6.10 40.44 13.22
N THR A 2 7.05 39.54 13.42
CA THR A 2 6.93 38.08 13.23
C THR A 2 6.44 37.31 14.46
N ASP A 3 6.50 37.90 15.65
CA ASP A 3 6.14 37.19 16.90
C ASP A 3 4.60 37.17 17.20
N ALA A 4 3.90 38.26 16.82
CA ALA A 4 2.46 38.38 17.10
C ALA A 4 1.57 37.48 16.18
N SER A 5 2.00 37.22 14.94
CA SER A 5 1.30 36.35 14.00
C SER A 5 1.41 34.87 14.43
N SER A 6 2.60 34.44 14.84
CA SER A 6 2.85 33.07 15.31
C SER A 6 2.08 32.75 16.59
N TYR A 7 1.99 33.70 17.52
CA TYR A 7 1.19 33.55 18.75
C TYR A 7 -0.32 33.45 18.46
N ARG A 8 -0.81 34.20 17.47
CA ARG A 8 -2.22 34.18 17.06
C ARG A 8 -2.60 32.85 16.41
N GLU A 9 -1.74 32.32 15.53
CA GLU A 9 -1.93 31.01 14.90
C GLU A 9 -1.96 29.86 15.94
N GLU A 10 -1.04 29.85 16.89
CA GLU A 10 -1.01 28.86 17.97
C GLU A 10 -2.27 28.88 18.85
N ARG A 11 -2.85 30.09 19.09
CA ARG A 11 -4.11 30.23 19.83
C ARG A 11 -5.31 29.71 19.04
N ILE A 12 -5.36 29.92 17.73
CA ILE A 12 -6.42 29.39 16.86
C ILE A 12 -6.36 27.87 16.84
N GLU A 13 -5.17 27.30 16.62
CA GLU A 13 -4.99 25.82 16.61
C GLU A 13 -5.43 25.19 17.93
N LYS A 14 -5.06 25.79 19.07
CA LYS A 14 -5.45 25.31 20.39
C LYS A 14 -6.96 25.37 20.62
N ALA A 15 -7.64 26.43 20.20
CA ALA A 15 -9.06 26.59 20.33
C ALA A 15 -9.82 25.59 19.46
N ILE A 16 -9.38 25.37 18.21
CA ILE A 16 -9.97 24.38 17.30
C ILE A 16 -9.81 22.96 17.86
N ALA A 17 -8.63 22.63 18.39
CA ALA A 17 -8.40 21.32 19.00
C ALA A 17 -9.30 21.07 20.23
N GLU A 18 -9.53 22.09 21.07
CA GLU A 18 -10.45 22.01 22.22
C GLU A 18 -11.91 21.72 21.76
N PHE A 19 -12.35 22.39 20.68
CA PHE A 19 -13.68 22.18 20.09
C PHE A 19 -13.83 20.79 19.49
N LEU A 20 -12.88 20.34 18.68
CA LEU A 20 -12.92 19.03 18.02
C LEU A 20 -12.91 17.88 19.04
N ASN A 21 -12.05 17.96 20.08
CA ASN A 21 -12.00 16.96 21.13
C ASN A 21 -13.30 16.84 21.94
N ALA A 22 -13.98 17.96 22.18
CA ALA A 22 -15.26 17.94 22.88
C ALA A 22 -16.39 17.39 21.98
N THR A 23 -16.33 17.64 20.69
CA THR A 23 -17.31 17.14 19.71
C THR A 23 -17.15 15.63 19.52
N ASP A 24 -15.90 15.13 19.46
CA ASP A 24 -15.61 13.69 19.37
C ASP A 24 -16.04 12.91 20.63
N ALA A 25 -16.01 13.57 21.79
CA ALA A 25 -16.48 12.99 23.05
C ALA A 25 -18.02 13.02 23.23
N ALA A 26 -18.78 13.44 22.22
CA ALA A 26 -20.25 13.64 22.25
C ALA A 26 -20.74 14.47 23.46
N GLN A 27 -19.91 15.38 23.96
CA GLN A 27 -20.26 16.27 25.07
C GLN A 27 -20.87 17.58 24.53
N ALA A 28 -21.87 18.09 25.23
CA ALA A 28 -22.44 19.41 24.92
C ALA A 28 -21.38 20.50 25.11
N PHE A 29 -20.92 21.09 24.02
CA PHE A 29 -19.85 22.09 24.03
C PHE A 29 -20.43 23.51 24.14
N PRO A 30 -20.06 24.30 25.16
CA PRO A 30 -20.61 25.64 25.39
C PRO A 30 -19.93 26.67 24.47
N VAL A 31 -20.32 26.71 23.19
CA VAL A 31 -19.75 27.56 22.14
C VAL A 31 -19.63 29.04 22.55
N ALA A 32 -20.64 29.60 23.21
CA ALA A 32 -20.65 31.00 23.63
C ALA A 32 -19.51 31.30 24.64
N ALA A 33 -19.39 30.48 25.68
CA ALA A 33 -18.33 30.63 26.69
C ALA A 33 -16.91 30.36 26.11
N TRP A 34 -16.83 29.49 25.11
CA TRP A 34 -15.60 29.21 24.39
C TRP A 34 -15.16 30.39 23.52
N LEU A 35 -16.05 31.02 22.76
CA LEU A 35 -15.77 32.24 22.00
C LEU A 35 -15.37 33.42 22.90
N GLU A 36 -15.97 33.55 24.09
CA GLU A 36 -15.55 34.55 25.08
C GLU A 36 -14.13 34.31 25.61
N ARG A 37 -13.73 33.04 25.82
CA ARG A 37 -12.37 32.66 26.27
C ARG A 37 -11.30 32.99 25.23
N TYR A 38 -11.67 32.93 23.96
CA TYR A 38 -10.78 33.19 22.83
C TYR A 38 -11.18 34.45 22.04
N ALA A 39 -11.59 35.51 22.78
CA ALA A 39 -12.13 36.75 22.20
C ALA A 39 -11.15 37.46 21.23
N ASP A 40 -9.86 37.23 21.38
CA ASP A 40 -8.77 37.81 20.53
C ASP A 40 -8.68 37.17 19.13
N VAL A 41 -9.26 35.97 18.94
CA VAL A 41 -9.33 35.20 17.67
C VAL A 41 -10.76 34.75 17.37
N ALA A 42 -11.75 35.39 17.96
CA ALA A 42 -13.15 34.98 17.89
C ALA A 42 -13.75 35.05 16.47
N ASP A 43 -13.25 35.94 15.62
CA ASP A 43 -13.75 36.10 14.25
C ASP A 43 -13.29 34.92 13.37
N GLU A 44 -12.04 34.50 13.49
CA GLU A 44 -11.51 33.32 12.80
C GLU A 44 -12.18 32.01 13.31
N LEU A 45 -12.50 31.95 14.59
CA LEU A 45 -13.21 30.81 15.16
C LEU A 45 -14.67 30.77 14.73
N ARG A 46 -15.35 31.90 14.49
CA ARG A 46 -16.68 31.94 13.89
C ARG A 46 -16.66 31.47 12.45
N GLU A 47 -15.70 31.94 11.66
CA GLU A 47 -15.52 31.47 10.27
C GLU A 47 -15.26 29.96 10.22
N PHE A 48 -14.46 29.42 11.14
CA PHE A 48 -14.26 27.99 11.31
C PHE A 48 -15.58 27.27 11.65
N LEU A 49 -16.37 27.78 12.62
CA LEU A 49 -17.66 27.18 13.00
C LEU A 49 -18.66 27.24 11.84
N GLU A 50 -18.78 28.35 11.13
CA GLU A 50 -19.65 28.49 9.95
C GLU A 50 -19.25 27.49 8.85
N THR A 51 -17.96 27.32 8.61
CA THR A 51 -17.45 26.33 7.65
C THR A 51 -17.71 24.90 8.13
N HIS A 52 -17.54 24.67 9.43
CA HIS A 52 -17.77 23.35 10.04
C HIS A 52 -19.27 23.03 10.16
N GLU A 53 -20.11 24.00 10.55
CA GLU A 53 -21.57 23.89 10.55
C GLU A 53 -22.12 23.82 9.12
N HIS A 54 -21.53 24.49 8.15
CA HIS A 54 -21.89 24.34 6.73
C HIS A 54 -21.55 22.94 6.22
N ALA A 55 -20.41 22.39 6.61
CA ALA A 55 -20.03 21.01 6.33
C ALA A 55 -20.97 20.02 7.06
N LEU A 56 -21.30 20.27 8.32
CA LEU A 56 -22.29 19.51 9.09
C LEU A 56 -23.73 19.80 8.63
N GLY A 57 -24.05 21.02 8.22
CA GLY A 57 -25.35 21.43 7.68
C GLY A 57 -25.61 20.94 6.27
N MET A 58 -24.60 20.78 5.43
CA MET A 58 -24.70 19.97 4.21
C MET A 58 -25.00 18.51 4.53
N ILE A 59 -24.53 18.04 5.68
CA ILE A 59 -24.87 16.73 6.23
C ILE A 59 -26.32 16.70 6.75
N HIS A 60 -26.88 17.81 7.24
CA HIS A 60 -28.24 17.89 7.82
C HIS A 60 -29.30 18.54 6.91
N SER A 61 -28.94 19.33 5.89
CA SER A 61 -29.89 20.07 5.05
C SER A 61 -30.53 19.25 3.91
N THR A 62 -30.24 17.98 3.78
CA THR A 62 -30.98 17.00 2.98
C THR A 62 -32.19 16.41 3.75
N ALA A 63 -32.42 16.81 5.00
CA ALA A 63 -33.50 16.32 5.85
C ALA A 63 -34.81 17.16 5.72
N GLY A 64 -35.24 17.40 4.49
CA GLY A 64 -36.51 18.07 4.16
C GLY A 64 -37.42 17.23 3.29
N CYS A 65 -37.41 15.90 3.45
CA CYS A 65 -38.41 15.01 2.92
C CYS A 65 -38.81 14.02 4.00
N ASP A 66 -40.13 13.86 4.19
CA ASP A 66 -40.81 13.02 5.14
C ASP A 66 -40.21 11.59 5.20
N THR A 67 -39.16 11.41 5.96
CA THR A 67 -38.46 10.14 6.13
C THR A 67 -38.86 9.52 7.46
N ARG A 68 -39.58 8.41 7.38
CA ARG A 68 -39.74 7.47 8.49
C ARG A 68 -38.34 7.19 9.06
N GLU A 69 -38.09 7.62 10.28
CA GLU A 69 -36.85 7.42 11.01
C GLU A 69 -36.50 5.93 10.99
N VAL A 70 -35.46 5.56 10.21
CA VAL A 70 -34.81 4.25 10.35
C VAL A 70 -34.13 4.27 11.72
N PRO A 71 -34.42 3.36 12.64
CA PRO A 71 -33.90 3.46 13.99
C PRO A 71 -32.38 3.33 13.97
N LYS A 72 -31.67 4.43 14.23
CA LYS A 72 -30.24 4.45 14.58
C LYS A 72 -29.94 3.43 15.70
N ALA A 73 -30.92 3.19 16.53
CA ALA A 73 -30.98 2.20 17.59
C ALA A 73 -30.62 0.76 17.14
N MET A 74 -30.86 0.38 15.88
CA MET A 74 -30.62 -0.98 15.40
C MET A 74 -29.11 -1.29 15.22
N TRP A 75 -28.30 -0.26 15.00
CA TRP A 75 -26.86 -0.40 14.82
C TRP A 75 -26.05 -0.17 16.11
N GLU A 76 -26.62 0.61 17.03
CA GLU A 76 -25.96 1.06 18.27
C GLU A 76 -26.37 0.24 19.50
N SER A 77 -27.58 -0.33 19.50
CA SER A 77 -28.13 -1.03 20.67
C SER A 77 -27.67 -2.47 20.87
N GLY A 78 -26.99 -3.06 19.89
CA GLY A 78 -26.59 -4.48 19.96
C GLY A 78 -27.78 -5.47 19.96
N VAL A 79 -29.00 -4.99 19.81
CA VAL A 79 -30.21 -5.83 19.75
C VAL A 79 -30.40 -6.32 18.33
N LEU A 80 -30.25 -7.63 18.13
CA LEU A 80 -30.48 -8.27 16.83
C LEU A 80 -31.97 -8.12 16.46
N PRO A 81 -32.29 -7.74 15.20
CA PRO A 81 -33.68 -7.81 14.73
C PRO A 81 -34.13 -9.28 14.76
N THR A 82 -35.35 -9.51 15.17
CA THR A 82 -35.91 -10.87 15.18
C THR A 82 -36.28 -11.33 13.78
N GLU A 83 -36.63 -10.40 12.89
CA GLU A 83 -37.05 -10.69 11.52
C GLU A 83 -36.71 -9.55 10.54
N ILE A 84 -36.44 -9.91 9.29
CA ILE A 84 -36.26 -9.00 8.16
C ILE A 84 -37.02 -9.58 6.96
N GLY A 85 -38.09 -8.91 6.53
CA GLY A 85 -38.96 -9.40 5.46
C GLY A 85 -39.55 -10.79 5.78
N ALA A 86 -39.34 -11.75 4.88
CA ALA A 86 -39.79 -13.13 5.04
C ALA A 86 -38.84 -14.01 5.86
N TYR A 87 -37.78 -13.42 6.45
CA TYR A 87 -36.68 -14.15 7.08
C TYR A 87 -36.66 -13.94 8.58
N GLU A 88 -36.56 -15.04 9.32
CA GLU A 88 -36.28 -15.08 10.74
C GLU A 88 -34.78 -15.03 10.97
N ILE A 89 -34.30 -14.05 11.74
CA ILE A 89 -32.87 -13.88 12.04
C ILE A 89 -32.48 -14.81 13.20
N LEU A 90 -31.44 -15.60 13.02
CA LEU A 90 -30.97 -16.56 14.01
C LEU A 90 -29.72 -16.04 14.76
N GLU A 91 -28.71 -15.61 14.04
CA GLU A 91 -27.46 -15.14 14.61
C GLU A 91 -26.73 -14.21 13.63
N GLU A 92 -25.88 -13.33 14.16
CA GLU A 92 -24.93 -12.53 13.37
C GLU A 92 -23.70 -13.40 13.05
N ILE A 93 -23.37 -13.56 11.77
CA ILE A 93 -22.23 -14.35 11.31
C ILE A 93 -21.09 -13.50 10.76
N GLY A 94 -21.31 -12.21 10.55
CA GLY A 94 -20.26 -11.30 10.10
C GLY A 94 -20.67 -9.83 10.16
N ARG A 95 -19.73 -8.97 10.54
CA ARG A 95 -19.93 -7.52 10.57
C ARG A 95 -18.74 -6.84 9.89
N GLY A 96 -19.03 -5.92 8.98
CA GLY A 96 -18.01 -5.15 8.27
C GLY A 96 -18.46 -3.72 8.00
N GLY A 97 -17.58 -2.93 7.42
CA GLY A 97 -17.88 -1.53 7.10
C GLY A 97 -19.02 -1.33 6.11
N MET A 98 -19.38 -2.38 5.35
CA MET A 98 -20.45 -2.33 4.32
C MET A 98 -21.78 -2.88 4.80
N GLY A 99 -21.85 -3.46 6.01
CA GLY A 99 -23.08 -4.03 6.51
C GLY A 99 -22.87 -5.19 7.48
N VAL A 100 -23.98 -5.85 7.81
CA VAL A 100 -24.00 -7.01 8.69
C VAL A 100 -24.58 -8.20 7.96
N VAL A 101 -23.98 -9.37 8.18
CA VAL A 101 -24.43 -10.65 7.62
C VAL A 101 -25.01 -11.49 8.74
N PHE A 102 -26.23 -11.97 8.53
CA PHE A 102 -26.94 -12.81 9.48
C PHE A 102 -27.13 -14.21 8.90
N ARG A 103 -27.07 -15.22 9.74
CA ARG A 103 -27.70 -16.50 9.46
C ARG A 103 -29.20 -16.35 9.70
N ALA A 104 -30.00 -16.65 8.69
CA ALA A 104 -31.44 -16.48 8.74
C ALA A 104 -32.15 -17.72 8.18
N ARG A 105 -33.45 -17.86 8.51
CA ARG A 105 -34.30 -18.92 8.00
C ARG A 105 -35.50 -18.32 7.28
N HIS A 106 -35.72 -18.70 6.02
CA HIS A 106 -36.93 -18.31 5.29
C HIS A 106 -38.14 -19.00 5.93
N ARG A 107 -39.15 -18.23 6.35
CA ARG A 107 -40.26 -18.75 7.16
C ARG A 107 -41.11 -19.79 6.43
N GLU A 108 -41.44 -19.55 5.17
CA GLU A 108 -42.28 -20.48 4.39
C GLU A 108 -41.49 -21.67 3.85
N LEU A 109 -40.30 -21.42 3.27
CA LEU A 109 -39.50 -22.44 2.65
C LEU A 109 -38.65 -23.25 3.64
N GLN A 110 -38.62 -22.85 4.92
CA GLN A 110 -37.82 -23.47 5.99
C GLN A 110 -36.34 -23.68 5.63
N ARG A 111 -35.78 -22.77 4.82
CA ARG A 111 -34.44 -22.87 4.28
C ARG A 111 -33.51 -21.88 4.99
N PHE A 112 -32.29 -22.35 5.36
CA PHE A 112 -31.25 -21.48 5.87
C PHE A 112 -30.61 -20.67 4.74
N VAL A 113 -30.37 -19.38 5.01
CA VAL A 113 -29.74 -18.43 4.10
C VAL A 113 -28.74 -17.56 4.87
N ALA A 114 -27.77 -16.98 4.19
CA ALA A 114 -27.03 -15.84 4.67
C ALA A 114 -27.74 -14.57 4.18
N LEU A 115 -28.19 -13.72 5.10
CA LEU A 115 -28.89 -12.48 4.81
C LEU A 115 -27.93 -11.31 5.11
N LYS A 116 -27.57 -10.54 4.09
CA LYS A 116 -26.71 -9.38 4.22
C LYS A 116 -27.52 -8.12 4.14
N VAL A 117 -27.47 -7.33 5.22
CA VAL A 117 -28.06 -5.99 5.30
C VAL A 117 -26.99 -4.98 4.97
N ILE A 118 -27.26 -4.12 3.99
CA ILE A 118 -26.34 -3.07 3.59
C ILE A 118 -26.53 -1.87 4.51
N ARG A 119 -25.43 -1.36 5.02
CA ARG A 119 -25.42 -0.12 5.77
C ARG A 119 -25.58 1.04 4.79
N SER A 120 -26.83 1.31 4.40
CA SER A 120 -27.16 2.55 3.73
C SER A 120 -26.87 3.66 4.74
N GLY A 121 -25.85 4.48 4.49
CA GLY A 121 -25.76 5.74 5.25
C GLY A 121 -27.03 6.53 4.99
N GLU A 122 -27.40 7.45 5.87
CA GLU A 122 -28.57 8.35 5.80
C GLU A 122 -28.69 9.14 4.48
N PHE A 123 -27.86 8.84 3.46
CA PHE A 123 -27.62 9.60 2.25
C PHE A 123 -27.53 8.77 0.97
N ALA A 124 -28.00 7.52 0.95
CA ALA A 124 -28.10 6.81 -0.31
C ALA A 124 -29.18 7.48 -1.17
N SER A 125 -28.77 8.13 -2.26
CA SER A 125 -29.72 8.69 -3.23
C SER A 125 -30.55 7.57 -3.86
N GLU A 126 -31.75 7.90 -4.36
CA GLU A 126 -32.57 6.93 -5.10
C GLU A 126 -31.78 6.30 -6.28
N GLU A 127 -30.86 7.06 -6.89
CA GLU A 127 -29.97 6.58 -7.93
C GLU A 127 -28.99 5.50 -7.42
N GLU A 128 -28.43 5.69 -6.23
CA GLU A 128 -27.51 4.70 -5.62
C GLU A 128 -28.24 3.42 -5.25
N THR A 129 -29.45 3.54 -4.72
CA THR A 129 -30.31 2.40 -4.41
C THR A 129 -30.73 1.63 -5.66
N ALA A 130 -31.13 2.34 -6.74
CA ALA A 130 -31.48 1.71 -8.01
C ALA A 130 -30.27 1.01 -8.65
N ARG A 131 -29.09 1.61 -8.57
CA ARG A 131 -27.84 1.04 -9.08
C ARG A 131 -27.47 -0.23 -8.30
N PHE A 132 -27.52 -0.18 -6.96
CA PHE A 132 -27.29 -1.35 -6.11
C PHE A 132 -28.23 -2.52 -6.46
N ARG A 133 -29.55 -2.25 -6.63
CA ARG A 133 -30.52 -3.28 -7.05
C ARG A 133 -30.17 -3.89 -8.39
N ALA A 134 -29.92 -3.06 -9.42
CA ALA A 134 -29.61 -3.53 -10.75
C ALA A 134 -28.36 -4.44 -10.78
N GLU A 135 -27.35 -4.10 -9.99
CA GLU A 135 -26.13 -4.86 -9.91
C GLU A 135 -26.29 -6.16 -9.10
N THR A 136 -27.04 -6.11 -8.01
CA THR A 136 -27.37 -7.32 -7.25
C THR A 136 -28.19 -8.29 -8.08
N GLU A 137 -29.16 -7.79 -8.85
CA GLU A 137 -29.93 -8.59 -9.81
C GLU A 137 -29.05 -9.19 -10.90
N ALA A 138 -28.05 -8.45 -11.41
CA ALA A 138 -27.08 -8.99 -12.36
C ALA A 138 -26.25 -10.11 -11.74
N CYS A 139 -25.79 -9.94 -10.49
CA CYS A 139 -25.07 -10.98 -9.73
C CYS A 139 -25.97 -12.21 -9.45
N ALA A 140 -27.27 -12.03 -9.20
CA ALA A 140 -28.22 -13.13 -8.98
C ALA A 140 -28.37 -14.04 -10.21
N ARG A 141 -28.07 -13.56 -11.41
CA ARG A 141 -28.06 -14.35 -12.64
C ARG A 141 -26.82 -15.24 -12.81
N LEU A 142 -25.79 -15.04 -11.96
CA LEU A 142 -24.59 -15.86 -12.00
C LEU A 142 -24.88 -17.30 -11.52
N GLN A 143 -24.66 -18.26 -12.39
CA GLN A 143 -24.76 -19.68 -12.07
C GLN A 143 -23.41 -20.35 -12.30
N HIS A 144 -22.71 -20.68 -11.22
CA HIS A 144 -21.43 -21.41 -11.26
C HIS A 144 -21.26 -22.21 -9.97
N PRO A 145 -20.73 -23.44 -10.02
CA PRO A 145 -20.58 -24.31 -8.84
C PRO A 145 -19.69 -23.73 -7.73
N ASN A 146 -18.85 -22.75 -8.04
CA ASN A 146 -17.95 -22.10 -7.08
C ASN A 146 -18.30 -20.61 -6.83
N ILE A 147 -19.54 -20.20 -7.13
CA ILE A 147 -20.08 -18.87 -6.77
C ILE A 147 -21.28 -19.08 -5.86
N VAL A 148 -21.34 -18.35 -4.75
CA VAL A 148 -22.49 -18.37 -3.85
C VAL A 148 -23.70 -17.78 -4.58
N PRO A 149 -24.79 -18.54 -4.81
CA PRO A 149 -25.97 -18.04 -5.48
C PRO A 149 -26.74 -17.05 -4.59
N ILE A 150 -27.14 -15.93 -5.18
CA ILE A 150 -28.06 -14.96 -4.58
C ILE A 150 -29.49 -15.45 -4.84
N TYR A 151 -30.35 -15.37 -3.81
CA TYR A 151 -31.71 -15.88 -3.89
C TYR A 151 -32.74 -14.80 -4.01
N ASP A 152 -32.56 -13.70 -3.24
CA ASP A 152 -33.54 -12.63 -3.16
C ASP A 152 -32.87 -11.30 -2.84
N VAL A 153 -33.51 -10.22 -3.28
CA VAL A 153 -33.09 -8.84 -3.05
C VAL A 153 -34.32 -8.07 -2.58
N GLY A 154 -34.22 -7.42 -1.45
CA GLY A 154 -35.37 -6.75 -0.86
C GLY A 154 -35.01 -5.52 -0.05
N GLU A 155 -36.09 -4.87 0.42
CA GLU A 155 -36.01 -3.75 1.33
C GLU A 155 -36.94 -4.03 2.52
N HIS A 156 -36.45 -3.75 3.73
CA HIS A 156 -37.25 -3.85 4.95
C HIS A 156 -36.94 -2.66 5.86
N ALA A 157 -37.97 -1.90 6.24
CA ALA A 157 -37.84 -0.70 7.05
C ALA A 157 -36.79 0.32 6.54
N GLY A 158 -36.69 0.50 5.21
CA GLY A 158 -35.69 1.38 4.59
C GLY A 158 -34.28 0.78 4.46
N LEU A 159 -34.06 -0.43 4.95
CA LEU A 159 -32.78 -1.14 4.84
C LEU A 159 -32.79 -2.04 3.61
N GLN A 160 -31.81 -1.87 2.74
CA GLN A 160 -31.60 -2.78 1.63
C GLN A 160 -30.92 -4.06 2.13
N TYR A 161 -31.45 -5.22 1.70
CA TYR A 161 -30.85 -6.51 2.00
C TYR A 161 -30.85 -7.41 0.77
N PHE A 162 -29.98 -8.40 0.77
CA PHE A 162 -30.08 -9.54 -0.13
C PHE A 162 -29.79 -10.82 0.61
N THR A 163 -30.32 -11.93 0.07
CA THR A 163 -30.11 -13.26 0.63
C THR A 163 -29.35 -14.14 -0.34
N MET A 164 -28.51 -14.98 0.20
CA MET A 164 -27.66 -15.90 -0.56
C MET A 164 -27.58 -17.26 0.12
N ALA A 165 -27.03 -18.25 -0.56
CA ALA A 165 -26.84 -19.56 0.05
C ALA A 165 -25.95 -19.44 1.30
N PHE A 166 -26.40 -20.05 2.37
CA PHE A 166 -25.59 -20.22 3.57
C PHE A 166 -24.56 -21.36 3.31
N ILE A 167 -23.28 -21.04 3.36
CA ILE A 167 -22.19 -21.99 3.23
C ILE A 167 -21.73 -22.35 4.65
N ASP A 168 -22.02 -23.59 5.05
CA ASP A 168 -21.67 -24.11 6.37
C ASP A 168 -20.24 -24.66 6.35
N GLY A 169 -19.29 -23.78 6.62
CA GLY A 169 -17.88 -24.15 6.70
C GLY A 169 -16.93 -22.93 6.74
N PRO A 170 -15.63 -23.18 6.90
CA PRO A 170 -14.66 -22.13 7.18
C PRO A 170 -14.37 -21.26 5.97
N SER A 171 -13.91 -20.02 6.25
CA SER A 171 -13.26 -19.16 5.25
C SER A 171 -11.88 -19.71 4.86
N MET A 172 -11.31 -19.18 3.77
CA MET A 172 -9.93 -19.53 3.36
C MET A 172 -8.91 -19.19 4.45
N VAL A 173 -9.15 -18.14 5.24
CA VAL A 173 -8.27 -17.76 6.35
C VAL A 173 -8.26 -18.86 7.41
N GLU A 174 -9.43 -19.24 7.91
CA GLU A 174 -9.60 -20.28 8.93
C GLU A 174 -9.09 -21.63 8.45
N ARG A 175 -9.46 -22.02 7.23
CA ARG A 175 -9.01 -23.28 6.62
C ARG A 175 -7.50 -23.42 6.56
N LEU A 176 -6.77 -22.35 6.21
CA LEU A 176 -5.30 -22.37 6.12
C LEU A 176 -4.63 -22.31 7.48
N GLN A 177 -5.29 -21.74 8.50
CA GLN A 177 -4.81 -21.78 9.89
C GLN A 177 -4.90 -23.20 10.46
N GLU A 178 -5.98 -23.93 10.15
CA GLU A 178 -6.17 -25.30 10.60
C GLU A 178 -5.24 -26.28 9.88
N GLN A 179 -5.13 -26.17 8.56
CA GLN A 179 -4.34 -27.09 7.75
C GLN A 179 -3.73 -26.41 6.52
N PRO A 180 -2.40 -26.30 6.45
CA PRO A 180 -1.71 -25.82 5.27
C PRO A 180 -2.01 -26.71 4.04
N MET A 181 -2.20 -26.07 2.90
CA MET A 181 -2.46 -26.78 1.63
C MET A 181 -1.16 -27.16 0.94
N SER A 182 -1.16 -28.31 0.28
CA SER A 182 -0.08 -28.68 -0.63
C SER A 182 -0.06 -27.77 -1.86
N VAL A 183 1.08 -27.69 -2.52
CA VAL A 183 1.28 -26.88 -3.73
C VAL A 183 0.28 -27.22 -4.84
N LYS A 184 -0.03 -28.52 -5.03
CA LYS A 184 -1.01 -28.97 -6.05
C LYS A 184 -2.46 -28.65 -5.64
N GLU A 185 -2.80 -28.70 -4.36
CA GLU A 185 -4.10 -28.27 -3.85
C GLU A 185 -4.30 -26.77 -4.02
N ALA A 186 -3.29 -25.96 -3.68
CA ALA A 186 -3.30 -24.53 -3.92
C ALA A 186 -3.56 -24.16 -5.39
N ALA A 187 -2.87 -24.84 -6.31
CA ALA A 187 -3.06 -24.63 -7.74
C ALA A 187 -4.47 -25.02 -8.21
N ARG A 188 -5.03 -26.16 -7.74
CA ARG A 188 -6.42 -26.58 -8.06
C ARG A 188 -7.44 -25.61 -7.51
N LEU A 189 -7.25 -25.13 -6.29
CA LEU A 189 -8.12 -24.15 -5.66
C LEU A 189 -8.21 -22.89 -6.51
N ILE A 190 -7.06 -22.27 -6.82
CA ILE A 190 -7.04 -21.04 -7.59
C ILE A 190 -7.51 -21.26 -9.04
N GLN A 191 -7.29 -22.42 -9.63
CA GLN A 191 -7.86 -22.77 -10.94
C GLN A 191 -9.40 -22.74 -10.91
N LYS A 192 -10.04 -23.36 -9.90
CA LYS A 192 -11.51 -23.33 -9.73
C LYS A 192 -12.02 -21.90 -9.55
N LEU A 193 -11.38 -21.11 -8.70
CA LEU A 193 -11.73 -19.71 -8.47
C LEU A 193 -11.56 -18.87 -9.75
N ALA A 194 -10.49 -19.09 -10.51
CA ALA A 194 -10.25 -18.37 -11.77
C ALA A 194 -11.33 -18.70 -12.83
N LEU A 195 -11.80 -19.95 -12.90
CA LEU A 195 -12.91 -20.33 -13.78
C LEU A 195 -14.24 -19.68 -13.34
N ALA A 196 -14.48 -19.60 -12.03
CA ALA A 196 -15.65 -18.93 -11.48
C ALA A 196 -15.64 -17.43 -11.80
N ILE A 197 -14.53 -16.76 -11.59
CA ILE A 197 -14.34 -15.33 -11.95
C ILE A 197 -14.47 -15.13 -13.46
N GLN A 198 -13.94 -16.03 -14.28
CA GLN A 198 -14.13 -15.94 -15.73
C GLN A 198 -15.60 -16.04 -16.14
N SER A 199 -16.43 -16.84 -15.43
CA SER A 199 -17.86 -16.90 -15.71
C SER A 199 -18.56 -15.58 -15.42
N ALA A 200 -18.19 -14.87 -14.34
CA ALA A 200 -18.70 -13.54 -14.01
C ALA A 200 -18.25 -12.49 -15.05
N HIS A 201 -16.97 -12.52 -15.44
CA HIS A 201 -16.44 -11.60 -16.45
C HIS A 201 -17.13 -11.72 -17.81
N ARG A 202 -17.60 -12.91 -18.22
CA ARG A 202 -18.34 -13.14 -19.47
C ARG A 202 -19.67 -12.39 -19.52
N VAL A 203 -20.28 -12.14 -18.38
CA VAL A 203 -21.53 -11.36 -18.26
C VAL A 203 -21.30 -9.93 -17.79
N GLY A 204 -20.05 -9.46 -17.84
CA GLY A 204 -19.68 -8.08 -17.52
C GLY A 204 -19.54 -7.77 -16.03
N ILE A 205 -19.58 -8.78 -15.15
CA ILE A 205 -19.48 -8.60 -13.71
C ILE A 205 -18.02 -8.76 -13.26
N ILE A 206 -17.49 -7.77 -12.53
CA ILE A 206 -16.16 -7.76 -11.95
C ILE A 206 -16.31 -7.79 -10.44
N HIS A 207 -15.55 -8.66 -9.75
CA HIS A 207 -15.70 -8.85 -8.30
C HIS A 207 -15.15 -7.69 -7.47
N ARG A 208 -13.97 -7.14 -7.83
CA ARG A 208 -13.31 -5.97 -7.23
C ARG A 208 -12.87 -6.08 -5.77
N ASP A 209 -13.25 -7.11 -5.02
CA ASP A 209 -12.91 -7.32 -3.60
C ASP A 209 -12.56 -8.78 -3.29
N LEU A 210 -11.83 -9.45 -4.19
CA LEU A 210 -11.35 -10.81 -3.94
C LEU A 210 -10.27 -10.80 -2.84
N LYS A 211 -10.59 -11.50 -1.75
CA LYS A 211 -9.70 -11.67 -0.58
C LYS A 211 -9.99 -13.01 0.10
N PRO A 212 -9.10 -13.54 0.95
CA PRO A 212 -9.29 -14.83 1.61
C PRO A 212 -10.58 -14.96 2.43
N ALA A 213 -11.05 -13.85 3.05
CA ALA A 213 -12.30 -13.84 3.80
C ALA A 213 -13.55 -14.03 2.93
N ASN A 214 -13.48 -13.73 1.62
CA ASN A 214 -14.58 -13.84 0.67
C ASN A 214 -14.56 -15.19 -0.08
N ILE A 215 -13.73 -16.14 0.36
CA ILE A 215 -13.69 -17.52 -0.15
C ILE A 215 -14.10 -18.46 0.99
N LEU A 216 -15.26 -19.09 0.87
CA LEU A 216 -15.81 -20.01 1.86
C LEU A 216 -15.67 -21.44 1.35
N PHE A 217 -15.57 -22.39 2.27
CA PHE A 217 -15.57 -23.83 1.94
C PHE A 217 -16.83 -24.49 2.50
N ASN A 218 -17.46 -25.36 1.73
CA ASN A 218 -18.53 -26.18 2.26
C ASN A 218 -17.98 -27.40 3.01
N ALA A 219 -18.86 -28.19 3.59
CA ALA A 219 -18.52 -29.43 4.33
C ALA A 219 -17.74 -30.46 3.49
N SER A 220 -17.88 -30.46 2.14
CA SER A 220 -17.11 -31.29 1.24
C SER A 220 -15.76 -30.72 0.81
N GLY A 221 -15.39 -29.52 1.32
CA GLY A 221 -14.15 -28.84 1.00
C GLY A 221 -14.14 -28.11 -0.36
N GLU A 222 -15.31 -27.94 -1.00
CA GLU A 222 -15.43 -27.18 -2.24
C GLU A 222 -15.44 -25.68 -1.95
N PRO A 223 -14.68 -24.87 -2.73
CA PRO A 223 -14.60 -23.42 -2.53
C PRO A 223 -15.78 -22.70 -3.17
N PHE A 224 -16.24 -21.63 -2.53
CA PHE A 224 -17.27 -20.71 -3.01
C PHE A 224 -16.81 -19.28 -2.87
N ILE A 225 -16.95 -18.49 -3.93
CA ILE A 225 -16.73 -17.04 -3.93
C ILE A 225 -18.01 -16.35 -3.46
N THR A 226 -17.90 -15.51 -2.45
CA THR A 226 -18.99 -14.68 -1.93
C THR A 226 -18.65 -13.21 -2.06
N ASP A 227 -19.63 -12.32 -1.79
CA ASP A 227 -19.43 -10.88 -1.70
C ASP A 227 -18.82 -10.23 -2.96
N PHE A 228 -19.40 -10.55 -4.14
CA PHE A 228 -19.14 -9.74 -5.32
C PHE A 228 -19.34 -8.27 -4.96
N GLY A 229 -18.37 -7.41 -5.24
CA GLY A 229 -18.20 -6.04 -4.71
C GLY A 229 -19.36 -5.06 -4.89
N LEU A 230 -20.58 -5.52 -4.58
CA LEU A 230 -21.85 -4.81 -4.73
C LEU A 230 -21.87 -3.46 -4.00
N ALA A 231 -21.15 -3.33 -2.89
CA ALA A 231 -21.12 -2.10 -2.11
C ALA A 231 -20.08 -1.06 -2.61
N LYS A 232 -19.04 -1.47 -3.33
CA LYS A 232 -18.07 -0.54 -3.93
C LYS A 232 -18.65 0.20 -5.15
N MET A 233 -19.74 -0.28 -5.71
CA MET A 233 -20.42 0.29 -6.86
C MET A 233 -21.49 1.31 -6.45
N ALA A 234 -21.98 1.26 -5.22
CA ALA A 234 -22.99 2.18 -4.68
C ALA A 234 -22.45 3.58 -4.27
N GLY A 235 -21.32 4.03 -4.83
CA GLY A 235 -20.81 5.39 -4.58
C GLY A 235 -20.00 5.57 -3.28
N VAL A 236 -19.82 4.52 -2.47
CA VAL A 236 -19.03 4.57 -1.22
C VAL A 236 -17.53 4.82 -1.49
N ASP A 237 -17.07 4.59 -2.73
CA ASP A 237 -15.67 4.84 -3.13
C ASP A 237 -15.28 6.33 -3.17
N ASP A 238 -16.23 7.27 -3.29
CA ASP A 238 -15.91 8.71 -3.29
C ASP A 238 -15.56 9.24 -1.89
N LYS A 239 -15.92 8.52 -0.83
CA LYS A 239 -15.58 8.88 0.55
C LYS A 239 -14.22 8.34 1.02
N LEU A 240 -13.54 7.51 0.22
CA LEU A 240 -12.21 6.98 0.53
C LEU A 240 -11.12 8.07 0.65
N THR A 241 -11.36 9.23 0.04
CA THR A 241 -10.40 10.36 0.02
C THR A 241 -10.71 11.46 1.03
N MET A 242 -11.93 11.55 1.54
CA MET A 242 -12.32 12.67 2.42
C MET A 242 -12.23 12.36 3.93
N THR A 243 -12.30 11.08 4.35
CA THR A 243 -12.26 10.72 5.78
C THR A 243 -10.99 10.00 6.23
N GLY A 244 -10.04 9.72 5.33
CA GLY A 244 -8.79 9.02 5.67
C GLY A 244 -8.96 7.55 6.13
N GLN A 245 -10.17 7.02 6.20
CA GLN A 245 -10.43 5.63 6.55
C GLN A 245 -10.41 4.74 5.32
N ILE A 246 -9.33 3.96 5.18
CA ILE A 246 -9.22 2.91 4.16
C ILE A 246 -10.09 1.73 4.59
N LEU A 247 -11.27 1.60 3.96
CA LEU A 247 -12.21 0.52 4.24
C LEU A 247 -11.72 -0.77 3.55
N GLY A 248 -11.26 -1.76 4.31
CA GLY A 248 -10.86 -3.08 3.82
C GLY A 248 -9.36 -3.39 3.97
N THR A 249 -8.96 -4.59 3.55
CA THR A 249 -7.57 -5.07 3.59
C THR A 249 -6.89 -4.77 2.25
N PRO A 250 -6.09 -3.70 2.12
CA PRO A 250 -5.52 -3.26 0.84
C PRO A 250 -4.50 -4.24 0.24
N ALA A 251 -4.04 -5.24 1.01
CA ALA A 251 -3.01 -6.20 0.60
C ALA A 251 -3.38 -7.07 -0.63
N TYR A 252 -4.67 -7.19 -0.98
CA TYR A 252 -5.17 -7.95 -2.12
C TYR A 252 -5.69 -7.07 -3.26
N MET A 253 -5.66 -5.75 -3.08
CA MET A 253 -6.14 -4.76 -4.03
C MET A 253 -5.16 -4.60 -5.19
N ALA A 254 -5.68 -4.42 -6.41
CA ALA A 254 -4.84 -4.14 -7.57
C ALA A 254 -4.31 -2.69 -7.55
N PRO A 255 -3.10 -2.42 -8.10
CA PRO A 255 -2.50 -1.08 -8.10
C PRO A 255 -3.38 0.01 -8.71
N GLU A 256 -4.11 -0.29 -9.79
CA GLU A 256 -5.03 0.64 -10.43
C GLU A 256 -6.26 0.96 -9.58
N GLN A 257 -6.71 0.03 -8.72
CA GLN A 257 -7.74 0.31 -7.71
C GLN A 257 -7.17 1.20 -6.60
N ALA A 258 -5.96 0.87 -6.12
CA ALA A 258 -5.27 1.62 -5.08
C ALA A 258 -4.99 3.09 -5.48
N THR A 259 -4.78 3.36 -6.77
CA THR A 259 -4.55 4.73 -7.29
C THR A 259 -5.82 5.46 -7.68
N GLY A 260 -7.00 4.88 -7.49
CA GLY A 260 -8.29 5.50 -7.84
C GLY A 260 -8.50 5.75 -9.34
N ARG A 261 -7.74 5.10 -10.23
CA ARG A 261 -7.83 5.26 -11.68
C ARG A 261 -9.05 4.51 -12.25
N ARG A 262 -10.24 5.03 -12.01
CA ARG A 262 -11.52 4.40 -12.41
C ARG A 262 -11.56 3.91 -13.86
N ALA A 263 -11.01 4.67 -14.80
CA ALA A 263 -10.98 4.31 -16.22
C ALA A 263 -10.16 3.04 -16.53
N GLN A 264 -9.32 2.57 -15.60
CA GLN A 264 -8.49 1.39 -15.77
C GLN A 264 -9.02 0.17 -15.00
N ILE A 265 -10.11 0.33 -14.22
CA ILE A 265 -10.71 -0.76 -13.45
C ILE A 265 -11.49 -1.68 -14.42
N GLY A 266 -10.97 -2.86 -14.64
CA GLY A 266 -11.51 -3.89 -15.52
C GLY A 266 -11.28 -5.30 -14.97
N PRO A 267 -11.56 -6.36 -15.73
CA PRO A 267 -11.36 -7.76 -15.34
C PRO A 267 -9.95 -8.08 -14.81
N ALA A 268 -8.95 -7.30 -15.19
CA ALA A 268 -7.56 -7.46 -14.75
C ALA A 268 -7.34 -7.25 -13.24
N VAL A 269 -8.25 -6.54 -12.55
CA VAL A 269 -8.17 -6.36 -11.10
C VAL A 269 -8.39 -7.68 -10.37
N ASP A 270 -9.36 -8.48 -10.82
CA ASP A 270 -9.64 -9.79 -10.23
C ASP A 270 -8.52 -10.80 -10.53
N VAL A 271 -7.88 -10.71 -11.70
CA VAL A 271 -6.69 -11.50 -12.04
C VAL A 271 -5.56 -11.23 -11.06
N TYR A 272 -5.33 -9.95 -10.72
CA TYR A 272 -4.33 -9.56 -9.73
C TYR A 272 -4.67 -10.13 -8.35
N SER A 273 -5.91 -10.00 -7.90
CA SER A 273 -6.37 -10.51 -6.62
C SER A 273 -6.30 -12.04 -6.54
N LEU A 274 -6.60 -12.78 -7.65
CA LEU A 274 -6.37 -14.24 -7.75
C LEU A 274 -4.88 -14.59 -7.59
N GLY A 275 -3.98 -13.76 -8.14
CA GLY A 275 -2.54 -13.88 -7.90
C GLY A 275 -2.17 -13.70 -6.43
N CYS A 276 -2.76 -12.70 -5.76
CA CYS A 276 -2.58 -12.48 -4.32
C CYS A 276 -3.12 -13.64 -3.47
N LEU A 277 -4.26 -14.23 -3.86
CA LEU A 277 -4.81 -15.42 -3.22
C LEU A 277 -3.86 -16.62 -3.38
N LEU A 278 -3.32 -16.85 -4.59
CA LEU A 278 -2.33 -17.89 -4.83
C LEU A 278 -1.08 -17.68 -3.96
N TYR A 279 -0.59 -16.43 -3.89
CA TYR A 279 0.53 -16.07 -3.02
C TYR A 279 0.24 -16.42 -1.57
N PHE A 280 -0.94 -16.03 -1.06
CA PHE A 280 -1.38 -16.29 0.30
C PHE A 280 -1.45 -17.79 0.62
N VAL A 281 -2.07 -18.59 -0.25
CA VAL A 281 -2.19 -20.04 -0.05
C VAL A 281 -0.82 -20.73 -0.08
N LEU A 282 0.13 -20.26 -0.90
CA LEU A 282 1.46 -20.85 -1.03
C LEU A 282 2.41 -20.48 0.12
N THR A 283 2.23 -19.30 0.72
CA THR A 283 3.18 -18.74 1.70
C THR A 283 2.60 -18.63 3.12
N GLY A 284 1.28 -18.70 3.27
CA GLY A 284 0.57 -18.45 4.53
C GLY A 284 0.49 -16.96 4.89
N GLN A 285 0.97 -16.04 4.04
CA GLN A 285 1.03 -14.62 4.32
C GLN A 285 0.54 -13.81 3.13
N ALA A 286 -0.04 -12.61 3.40
CA ALA A 286 -0.36 -11.68 2.34
C ALA A 286 0.95 -11.18 1.65
N PRO A 287 0.88 -10.74 0.37
CA PRO A 287 2.08 -10.31 -0.35
C PRO A 287 2.68 -9.01 0.21
N PHE A 288 1.88 -8.18 0.86
CA PHE A 288 2.30 -6.90 1.43
C PHE A 288 1.81 -6.76 2.86
N HIS A 289 2.69 -6.22 3.72
CA HIS A 289 2.43 -6.00 5.14
C HIS A 289 2.95 -4.63 5.56
N GLY A 290 2.25 -3.97 6.46
CA GLY A 290 2.66 -2.68 7.00
C GLY A 290 1.94 -2.37 8.31
N PRO A 291 2.46 -1.44 9.12
CA PRO A 291 1.84 -1.03 10.37
C PRO A 291 0.50 -0.31 10.13
N THR A 292 0.36 0.38 9.01
CA THR A 292 -0.89 1.08 8.66
C THR A 292 -1.45 0.60 7.31
N PRO A 293 -2.77 0.71 7.08
CA PRO A 293 -3.37 0.43 5.77
C PRO A 293 -2.76 1.27 4.64
N PHE A 294 -2.34 2.50 4.94
CA PHE A 294 -1.66 3.37 3.97
C PHE A 294 -0.29 2.83 3.55
N ASP A 295 0.51 2.30 4.50
CA ASP A 295 1.79 1.68 4.18
C ASP A 295 1.64 0.47 3.26
N ILE A 296 0.58 -0.34 3.48
CA ILE A 296 0.26 -1.47 2.62
C ILE A 296 -0.13 -0.99 1.23
N LEU A 297 -0.97 0.06 1.15
CA LEU A 297 -1.41 0.66 -0.11
C LEU A 297 -0.22 1.16 -0.94
N MET A 298 0.71 1.89 -0.30
CA MET A 298 1.93 2.36 -0.96
C MET A 298 2.80 1.20 -1.48
N GLN A 299 2.92 0.10 -0.72
CA GLN A 299 3.61 -1.10 -1.20
C GLN A 299 2.89 -1.75 -2.38
N VAL A 300 1.56 -1.82 -2.36
CA VAL A 300 0.76 -2.32 -3.49
C VAL A 300 1.03 -1.50 -4.76
N ILE A 301 1.16 -0.19 -4.65
CA ILE A 301 1.41 0.70 -5.79
C ILE A 301 2.85 0.59 -6.29
N GLU A 302 3.82 0.64 -5.38
CA GLU A 302 5.23 0.89 -5.72
C GLU A 302 6.11 -0.36 -5.70
N ARG A 303 5.85 -1.33 -4.80
CA ARG A 303 6.76 -2.44 -4.55
C ARG A 303 6.32 -3.73 -5.22
N GLU A 304 7.27 -4.45 -5.79
CA GLU A 304 7.06 -5.83 -6.21
C GLU A 304 6.90 -6.75 -4.97
N PRO A 305 6.04 -7.77 -5.04
CA PRO A 305 5.90 -8.72 -3.94
C PRO A 305 7.20 -9.51 -3.75
N PRO A 306 7.52 -9.90 -2.51
CA PRO A 306 8.61 -10.84 -2.25
C PRO A 306 8.41 -12.13 -3.04
N LEU A 307 9.51 -12.77 -3.45
CA LEU A 307 9.40 -14.03 -4.20
C LEU A 307 8.81 -15.13 -3.29
N PRO A 308 7.71 -15.82 -3.68
CA PRO A 308 7.12 -16.90 -2.90
C PRO A 308 8.14 -17.96 -2.41
N ARG A 309 9.14 -18.27 -3.22
CA ARG A 309 10.21 -19.22 -2.88
C ARG A 309 11.20 -18.73 -1.83
N GLN A 310 11.24 -17.45 -1.52
CA GLN A 310 12.01 -16.95 -0.37
C GLN A 310 11.32 -17.32 0.96
N MET A 311 9.99 -17.41 0.94
CA MET A 311 9.18 -17.80 2.10
C MET A 311 9.09 -19.33 2.21
N ASN A 312 8.84 -20.01 1.10
CA ASN A 312 8.71 -21.47 1.05
C ASN A 312 9.46 -22.05 -0.17
N ARG A 313 10.60 -22.68 0.07
CA ARG A 313 11.46 -23.26 -0.99
C ARG A 313 10.85 -24.44 -1.73
N LEU A 314 9.80 -25.05 -1.19
CA LEU A 314 9.09 -26.17 -1.82
C LEU A 314 8.22 -25.74 -3.01
N ILE A 315 7.97 -24.42 -3.16
CA ILE A 315 7.19 -23.90 -4.29
C ILE A 315 7.96 -24.10 -5.60
N PRO A 316 7.38 -24.78 -6.61
CA PRO A 316 8.01 -24.92 -7.92
C PRO A 316 8.19 -23.58 -8.63
N ARG A 317 9.28 -23.44 -9.38
CA ARG A 317 9.58 -22.19 -10.14
C ARG A 317 8.46 -21.81 -11.11
N VAL A 318 7.80 -22.82 -11.71
CA VAL A 318 6.69 -22.59 -12.64
C VAL A 318 5.53 -21.92 -11.91
N LEU A 319 5.13 -22.42 -10.75
CA LEU A 319 4.01 -21.88 -9.99
C LEU A 319 4.31 -20.49 -9.39
N GLU A 320 5.55 -20.28 -8.91
CA GLU A 320 6.02 -18.95 -8.51
C GLU A 320 5.85 -17.94 -9.67
N ARG A 321 6.24 -18.35 -10.88
CA ARG A 321 6.15 -17.48 -12.06
C ARG A 321 4.70 -17.21 -12.47
N ILE A 322 3.81 -18.20 -12.39
CA ILE A 322 2.36 -18.02 -12.59
C ILE A 322 1.81 -17.00 -11.59
N CYS A 323 2.13 -17.17 -10.31
CA CYS A 323 1.71 -16.26 -9.24
C CYS A 323 2.17 -14.81 -9.51
N LEU A 324 3.47 -14.61 -9.75
CA LEU A 324 4.03 -13.28 -9.98
C LEU A 324 3.54 -12.62 -11.27
N ARG A 325 3.25 -13.39 -12.33
CA ARG A 325 2.64 -12.87 -13.54
C ARG A 325 1.23 -12.36 -13.29
N ALA A 326 0.41 -13.09 -12.53
CA ALA A 326 -0.93 -12.62 -12.17
C ALA A 326 -0.86 -11.32 -11.37
N MET A 327 0.18 -11.14 -10.55
CA MET A 327 0.42 -9.97 -9.69
C MET A 327 1.28 -8.88 -10.36
N ASP A 328 1.52 -8.90 -11.67
CA ASP A 328 2.28 -7.85 -12.35
C ASP A 328 1.63 -6.48 -12.11
N LYS A 329 2.44 -5.47 -11.81
CA LYS A 329 1.94 -4.11 -11.56
C LYS A 329 1.32 -3.49 -12.80
N SER A 330 1.85 -3.83 -13.97
CA SER A 330 1.28 -3.43 -15.26
C SER A 330 0.15 -4.37 -15.67
N VAL A 331 -1.01 -3.84 -15.98
CA VAL A 331 -2.15 -4.60 -16.51
C VAL A 331 -1.75 -5.43 -17.74
N ALA A 332 -0.91 -4.88 -18.63
CA ALA A 332 -0.45 -5.57 -19.84
C ALA A 332 0.52 -6.74 -19.55
N GLY A 333 1.17 -6.75 -18.39
CA GLY A 333 2.07 -7.84 -17.95
C GLY A 333 1.32 -9.04 -17.36
N ARG A 334 0.07 -8.85 -16.94
CA ARG A 334 -0.78 -9.88 -16.35
C ARG A 334 -1.31 -10.87 -17.39
N TYR A 335 -2.09 -11.81 -16.92
CA TYR A 335 -2.95 -12.60 -17.79
C TYR A 335 -4.07 -11.74 -18.34
N SER A 336 -4.38 -11.87 -19.64
CA SER A 336 -5.44 -11.11 -20.31
C SER A 336 -6.85 -11.46 -19.82
N SER A 337 -7.00 -12.63 -19.18
CA SER A 337 -8.26 -13.10 -18.59
C SER A 337 -8.00 -14.09 -17.46
N ALA A 338 -8.97 -14.26 -16.57
CA ALA A 338 -8.93 -15.28 -15.52
C ALA A 338 -8.88 -16.71 -16.12
N LYS A 339 -9.46 -16.93 -17.30
CA LYS A 339 -9.37 -18.21 -18.04
C LYS A 339 -7.92 -18.54 -18.39
N GLN A 340 -7.13 -17.58 -18.88
CA GLN A 340 -5.74 -17.83 -19.24
C GLN A 340 -4.89 -18.20 -18.00
N LEU A 341 -5.18 -17.60 -16.84
CA LEU A 341 -4.57 -17.99 -15.58
C LEU A 341 -4.95 -19.44 -15.21
N ALA A 342 -6.25 -19.78 -15.33
CA ALA A 342 -6.74 -21.13 -15.06
C ALA A 342 -6.09 -22.18 -15.98
N ASP A 343 -5.87 -21.85 -17.26
CA ASP A 343 -5.24 -22.74 -18.25
C ASP A 343 -3.76 -23.01 -17.92
N ASP A 344 -3.01 -22.00 -17.50
CA ASP A 344 -1.62 -22.18 -17.10
C ASP A 344 -1.50 -22.97 -15.77
N LEU A 345 -2.46 -22.80 -14.84
CA LEU A 345 -2.56 -23.62 -13.64
C LEU A 345 -2.91 -25.09 -13.99
N GLU A 346 -3.79 -25.31 -14.97
CA GLU A 346 -4.13 -26.65 -15.46
C GLU A 346 -2.93 -27.36 -16.06
N LYS A 347 -2.15 -26.67 -16.93
CA LYS A 347 -0.90 -27.21 -17.47
C LYS A 347 0.09 -27.58 -16.36
N PHE A 348 0.23 -26.71 -15.35
CA PHE A 348 1.08 -27.01 -14.19
C PHE A 348 0.61 -28.28 -13.45
N LEU A 349 -0.71 -28.45 -13.26
CA LEU A 349 -1.28 -29.62 -12.58
C LEU A 349 -1.11 -30.91 -13.37
N LYS A 350 -1.08 -30.82 -14.71
CA LYS A 350 -0.85 -31.94 -15.65
C LYS A 350 0.64 -32.19 -15.92
N ASP A 351 1.53 -31.42 -15.28
CA ASP A 351 2.97 -31.43 -15.52
C ASP A 351 3.34 -31.09 -17.00
N GLU A 352 2.48 -30.32 -17.70
CA GLU A 352 2.70 -29.83 -19.05
C GLU A 352 3.54 -28.55 -19.08
N LEU A 353 4.16 -28.27 -20.25
CA LEU A 353 4.96 -27.06 -20.40
C LEU A 353 4.08 -25.82 -20.45
N VAL A 354 4.33 -24.89 -19.53
CA VAL A 354 3.75 -23.54 -19.57
C VAL A 354 4.57 -22.66 -20.50
N VAL A 355 3.98 -22.21 -21.60
CA VAL A 355 4.62 -21.32 -22.56
C VAL A 355 4.55 -19.89 -22.06
N TRP A 356 5.71 -19.26 -21.89
CA TRP A 356 5.82 -17.89 -21.44
C TRP A 356 5.94 -16.94 -22.59
N PRO A 357 5.21 -15.82 -22.62
CA PRO A 357 5.48 -14.76 -23.58
C PRO A 357 6.91 -14.24 -23.36
N GLU A 358 7.62 -13.96 -24.42
CA GLU A 358 8.91 -13.29 -24.35
C GLU A 358 8.72 -11.89 -23.76
N ILE A 359 9.19 -11.70 -22.54
CA ILE A 359 9.18 -10.38 -21.91
C ILE A 359 10.33 -9.57 -22.51
N PRO A 360 10.06 -8.44 -23.18
CA PRO A 360 11.10 -7.56 -23.68
C PRO A 360 12.11 -7.20 -22.60
N TRP A 361 13.38 -7.11 -22.96
CA TRP A 361 14.45 -6.78 -22.02
C TRP A 361 14.19 -5.46 -21.26
N SER A 362 13.54 -4.47 -21.92
CA SER A 362 13.14 -3.21 -21.30
C SER A 362 12.17 -3.40 -20.13
N GLN A 363 11.20 -4.30 -20.25
CA GLN A 363 10.26 -4.63 -19.15
C GLN A 363 10.96 -5.39 -18.03
N ARG A 364 11.96 -6.25 -18.36
CA ARG A 364 12.78 -6.94 -17.34
C ARG A 364 13.60 -5.93 -16.52
N ILE A 365 14.20 -4.92 -17.19
CA ILE A 365 14.93 -3.85 -16.52
C ILE A 365 13.97 -3.01 -15.66
N ALA A 366 12.79 -2.62 -16.18
CA ALA A 366 11.81 -1.86 -15.43
C ALA A 366 11.31 -2.62 -14.18
N ALA A 367 11.06 -3.92 -14.29
CA ALA A 367 10.67 -4.76 -13.15
C ALA A 367 11.81 -4.88 -12.12
N TRP A 368 13.07 -5.07 -12.61
CA TRP A 368 14.22 -5.09 -11.72
C TRP A 368 14.43 -3.74 -11.01
N TRP A 369 14.26 -2.61 -11.70
CA TRP A 369 14.33 -1.27 -11.13
C TRP A 369 13.31 -1.06 -10.01
N ARG A 370 12.06 -1.51 -10.23
CA ARG A 370 11.00 -1.45 -9.21
C ARG A 370 11.28 -2.33 -7.98
N ARG A 371 11.96 -3.48 -8.19
CA ARG A 371 12.33 -4.39 -7.07
C ARG A 371 13.45 -3.86 -6.22
N GLU A 372 14.44 -3.23 -6.84
CA GLU A 372 15.69 -2.84 -6.20
C GLU A 372 16.02 -1.37 -6.53
N PRO A 373 15.14 -0.41 -6.16
CA PRO A 373 15.29 0.98 -6.59
C PRO A 373 16.59 1.62 -6.09
N ILE A 374 17.01 1.30 -4.86
CA ILE A 374 18.23 1.85 -4.26
C ILE A 374 19.46 1.33 -4.99
N LEU A 375 19.55 0.01 -5.23
CA LEU A 375 20.67 -0.58 -5.98
C LEU A 375 20.70 -0.07 -7.43
N ALA A 376 19.53 0.01 -8.07
CA ALA A 376 19.43 0.48 -9.45
C ALA A 376 19.92 1.93 -9.59
N ALA A 377 19.44 2.84 -8.72
CA ALA A 377 19.88 4.23 -8.70
C ALA A 377 21.40 4.34 -8.41
N HIS A 378 21.91 3.55 -7.46
CA HIS A 378 23.32 3.52 -7.11
C HIS A 378 24.21 3.05 -8.27
N LEU A 379 23.85 1.94 -8.93
CA LEU A 379 24.59 1.45 -10.10
C LEU A 379 24.53 2.42 -11.28
N CYS A 380 23.38 3.08 -11.51
CA CYS A 380 23.28 4.14 -12.53
C CYS A 380 24.20 5.31 -12.22
N GLY A 381 24.30 5.74 -10.96
CA GLY A 381 25.25 6.77 -10.55
C GLY A 381 26.70 6.38 -10.82
N ILE A 382 27.10 5.15 -10.48
CA ILE A 382 28.45 4.63 -10.76
C ILE A 382 28.73 4.60 -12.27
N VAL A 383 27.80 4.07 -13.08
CA VAL A 383 27.95 3.98 -14.54
C VAL A 383 28.01 5.38 -15.17
N ALA A 384 27.13 6.30 -14.77
CA ALA A 384 27.14 7.67 -15.27
C ALA A 384 28.47 8.38 -14.96
N THR A 385 28.98 8.23 -13.74
CA THR A 385 30.26 8.83 -13.34
C THR A 385 31.43 8.19 -14.11
N ALA A 386 31.42 6.88 -14.27
CA ALA A 386 32.45 6.17 -15.07
C ALA A 386 32.43 6.61 -16.55
N MET A 387 31.22 6.84 -17.10
CA MET A 387 31.06 7.36 -18.47
C MET A 387 31.61 8.78 -18.60
N ILE A 388 31.30 9.67 -17.65
CA ILE A 388 31.84 11.05 -17.63
C ILE A 388 33.38 11.02 -17.58
N VAL A 389 33.95 10.19 -16.71
CA VAL A 389 35.41 10.03 -16.61
C VAL A 389 36.00 9.52 -17.91
N SER A 390 35.34 8.56 -18.59
CA SER A 390 35.83 8.02 -19.87
C SER A 390 35.76 9.05 -21.00
N VAL A 391 34.66 9.82 -21.09
CA VAL A 391 34.53 10.90 -22.07
C VAL A 391 35.55 12.01 -21.80
N ALA A 392 35.74 12.39 -20.54
CA ALA A 392 36.73 13.38 -20.18
C ALA A 392 38.16 12.94 -20.56
N MET A 393 38.47 11.63 -20.48
CA MET A 393 39.72 11.06 -20.94
C MET A 393 39.89 11.21 -22.45
N THR A 394 38.88 10.91 -23.24
CA THR A 394 38.97 10.99 -24.72
C THR A 394 39.13 12.43 -25.22
N LEU A 395 38.66 13.43 -24.45
CA LEU A 395 38.75 14.84 -24.77
C LEU A 395 40.09 15.49 -24.35
N ARG A 396 40.91 14.79 -23.55
CA ARG A 396 42.20 15.30 -23.08
C ARG A 396 43.34 14.62 -23.86
N GLU A 397 44.26 15.42 -24.46
CA GLU A 397 45.37 14.94 -25.25
C GLU A 397 46.52 14.26 -24.45
N SER A 398 46.54 14.45 -23.11
CA SER A 398 47.57 13.89 -22.23
C SER A 398 46.94 13.31 -20.96
N THR A 399 46.52 12.05 -20.98
CA THR A 399 46.01 11.35 -19.79
C THR A 399 46.96 10.21 -19.42
N ASP A 400 47.38 10.18 -18.16
CA ASP A 400 48.08 9.02 -17.62
C ASP A 400 47.13 7.82 -17.54
N TYR A 401 47.34 6.87 -18.45
CA TYR A 401 46.54 5.66 -18.60
C TYR A 401 46.48 4.83 -17.30
N ARG A 402 47.50 4.91 -16.45
CA ARG A 402 47.51 4.21 -15.16
C ARG A 402 46.44 4.74 -14.19
N PHE A 403 46.28 6.06 -14.10
CA PHE A 403 45.25 6.65 -13.27
C PHE A 403 43.85 6.36 -13.81
N TYR A 404 43.65 6.30 -15.12
CA TYR A 404 42.40 5.89 -15.72
C TYR A 404 42.05 4.45 -15.35
N CYS A 405 42.98 3.50 -15.51
CA CYS A 405 42.76 2.10 -15.13
C CYS A 405 42.44 1.95 -13.63
N ALA A 406 43.12 2.69 -12.76
CA ALA A 406 42.85 2.68 -11.33
C ALA A 406 41.41 3.16 -11.01
N ARG A 407 40.96 4.23 -11.65
CA ARG A 407 39.57 4.72 -11.50
C ARG A 407 38.55 3.71 -11.98
N MET A 408 38.75 3.07 -13.14
CA MET A 408 37.85 2.03 -13.64
C MET A 408 37.84 0.79 -12.75
N ALA A 409 38.97 0.42 -12.16
CA ALA A 409 39.04 -0.65 -11.18
C ALA A 409 38.20 -0.31 -9.91
N ILE A 410 38.29 0.93 -9.42
CA ILE A 410 37.49 1.39 -8.27
C ILE A 410 35.98 1.30 -8.59
N PHE A 411 35.54 1.79 -9.76
CA PHE A 411 34.14 1.69 -10.18
C PHE A 411 33.67 0.22 -10.27
N SER A 412 34.50 -0.67 -10.82
CA SER A 412 34.18 -2.08 -10.92
C SER A 412 34.05 -2.75 -9.55
N ILE A 413 34.97 -2.48 -8.64
CA ILE A 413 34.94 -2.96 -7.25
C ILE A 413 33.69 -2.43 -6.56
N TRP A 414 33.36 -1.16 -6.77
CA TRP A 414 32.19 -0.51 -6.17
C TRP A 414 30.88 -1.17 -6.61
N ALA A 415 30.72 -1.38 -7.92
CA ALA A 415 29.53 -2.04 -8.46
C ALA A 415 29.38 -3.48 -7.94
N VAL A 416 30.47 -4.27 -7.93
CA VAL A 416 30.46 -5.65 -7.43
C VAL A 416 30.10 -5.69 -5.93
N THR A 417 30.73 -4.83 -5.13
CA THR A 417 30.51 -4.77 -3.68
C THR A 417 29.06 -4.35 -3.37
N SER A 418 28.50 -3.39 -4.11
CA SER A 418 27.11 -2.97 -3.96
C SER A 418 26.13 -4.11 -4.24
N ILE A 419 26.37 -4.91 -5.29
CA ILE A 419 25.54 -6.09 -5.62
C ILE A 419 25.64 -7.15 -4.51
N VAL A 420 26.84 -7.38 -3.96
CA VAL A 420 27.04 -8.36 -2.88
C VAL A 420 26.34 -7.91 -1.61
N LEU A 421 26.50 -6.65 -1.20
CA LEU A 421 25.87 -6.08 -0.01
C LEU A 421 24.36 -6.09 -0.13
N GLN A 422 23.77 -5.79 -1.30
CA GLN A 422 22.34 -5.91 -1.55
C GLN A 422 21.83 -7.33 -1.31
N LYS A 423 22.53 -8.36 -1.80
CA LYS A 423 22.17 -9.75 -1.55
C LYS A 423 22.22 -10.13 -0.06
N LEU A 424 23.12 -9.52 0.69
CA LEU A 424 23.22 -9.74 2.14
C LEU A 424 22.10 -9.02 2.90
N LEU A 425 21.62 -7.88 2.43
CA LEU A 425 20.47 -7.16 3.00
C LEU A 425 19.17 -7.95 2.98
N THR A 426 19.03 -8.95 2.10
CA THR A 426 17.85 -9.84 2.09
C THR A 426 17.78 -10.76 3.33
N ARG A 427 18.85 -10.85 4.14
CA ARG A 427 18.88 -11.65 5.36
C ARG A 427 18.45 -10.80 6.59
N PRO A 428 17.33 -11.11 7.25
CA PRO A 428 16.74 -10.24 8.30
C PRO A 428 17.71 -9.92 9.46
N LYS A 429 18.51 -10.91 9.88
CA LYS A 429 19.46 -10.76 10.98
C LYS A 429 20.62 -9.79 10.71
N TRP A 430 20.94 -9.53 9.44
CA TRP A 430 22.09 -8.74 9.02
C TRP A 430 21.72 -7.39 8.41
N LYS A 431 20.42 -7.09 8.33
CA LYS A 431 19.92 -5.89 7.63
C LYS A 431 20.54 -4.59 8.17
N ASP A 432 20.57 -4.43 9.48
CA ASP A 432 21.05 -3.20 10.12
C ASP A 432 22.57 -3.01 9.97
N PRO A 433 23.43 -3.97 10.38
CA PRO A 433 24.86 -3.78 10.26
C PRO A 433 25.33 -3.64 8.80
N ILE A 434 24.67 -4.31 7.86
CA ILE A 434 25.03 -4.21 6.43
C ILE A 434 24.79 -2.82 5.87
N CYS A 435 23.73 -2.10 6.28
CA CYS A 435 23.52 -0.71 5.86
C CYS A 435 24.70 0.19 6.25
N TYR A 436 25.19 0.07 7.49
CA TYR A 436 26.36 0.83 7.95
C TYR A 436 27.65 0.45 7.21
N ILE A 437 27.85 -0.85 6.96
CA ILE A 437 28.98 -1.33 6.17
C ILE A 437 28.93 -0.78 4.74
N TRP A 438 27.73 -0.78 4.12
CA TRP A 438 27.57 -0.24 2.78
C TRP A 438 27.95 1.24 2.72
N ALA A 439 27.40 2.06 3.62
CA ALA A 439 27.75 3.48 3.68
C ALA A 439 29.24 3.72 3.92
N ALA A 440 29.88 2.92 4.78
CA ALA A 440 31.33 3.01 5.02
C ALA A 440 32.14 2.67 3.74
N VAL A 441 31.76 1.62 3.03
CA VAL A 441 32.40 1.22 1.76
C VAL A 441 32.23 2.32 0.71
N ASP A 442 31.05 2.90 0.57
CA ASP A 442 30.78 3.99 -0.37
C ASP A 442 31.67 5.20 -0.08
N ILE A 443 31.80 5.60 1.19
CA ILE A 443 32.67 6.72 1.60
C ILE A 443 34.13 6.41 1.28
N VAL A 444 34.62 5.20 1.58
CA VAL A 444 36.00 4.80 1.34
C VAL A 444 36.31 4.78 -0.16
N LEU A 445 35.46 4.15 -0.97
CA LEU A 445 35.66 4.04 -2.41
C LEU A 445 35.54 5.40 -3.10
N TYR A 446 34.59 6.24 -2.65
CA TYR A 446 34.45 7.59 -3.15
C TYR A 446 35.65 8.48 -2.81
N THR A 447 36.14 8.43 -1.57
CA THR A 447 37.37 9.13 -1.17
C THR A 447 38.58 8.65 -1.97
N SER A 448 38.70 7.33 -2.17
CA SER A 448 39.76 6.75 -3.02
C SER A 448 39.67 7.24 -4.45
N LEU A 449 38.46 7.32 -5.03
CA LEU A 449 38.25 7.86 -6.38
C LEU A 449 38.74 9.31 -6.49
N LEU A 450 38.46 10.15 -5.49
CA LEU A 450 38.89 11.54 -5.45
C LEU A 450 40.42 11.69 -5.34
N LEU A 451 41.10 10.78 -4.66
CA LEU A 451 42.59 10.77 -4.59
C LEU A 451 43.22 10.53 -5.96
N PHE A 452 42.57 9.69 -6.79
CA PHE A 452 43.02 9.39 -8.17
C PHE A 452 42.40 10.32 -9.22
N ALA A 453 41.58 11.32 -8.83
CA ALA A 453 40.98 12.26 -9.76
C ALA A 453 41.96 13.37 -10.15
N ASP A 454 41.90 13.77 -11.44
CA ASP A 454 42.70 14.89 -11.94
C ASP A 454 42.11 16.24 -11.43
N PRO A 455 42.96 17.27 -11.22
CA PRO A 455 42.48 18.62 -10.93
C PRO A 455 41.68 19.21 -12.12
N PRO A 456 40.66 20.07 -11.86
CA PRO A 456 40.19 20.52 -10.56
C PRO A 456 39.26 19.52 -9.87
N ARG A 457 39.57 19.14 -8.64
CA ARG A 457 38.76 18.17 -7.85
C ARG A 457 37.56 18.81 -7.17
N GLY A 458 37.51 20.13 -7.04
CA GLY A 458 36.47 20.87 -6.34
C GLY A 458 35.04 20.48 -6.72
N PRO A 459 34.65 20.45 -8.00
CA PRO A 459 33.31 20.05 -8.41
C PRO A 459 32.92 18.63 -8.01
N LEU A 460 33.87 17.73 -7.89
CA LEU A 460 33.62 16.34 -7.50
C LEU A 460 33.30 16.19 -6.01
N LEU A 461 33.63 17.17 -5.16
CA LEU A 461 33.32 17.11 -3.72
C LEU A 461 31.84 17.03 -3.41
N ILE A 462 30.96 17.39 -4.35
CA ILE A 462 29.49 17.32 -4.20
C ILE A 462 28.99 15.91 -3.85
N GLY A 463 29.74 14.87 -4.17
CA GLY A 463 29.36 13.50 -3.84
C GLY A 463 29.27 13.22 -2.34
N TYR A 464 30.04 13.89 -1.48
CA TYR A 464 29.92 13.75 -0.04
C TYR A 464 28.54 14.23 0.49
N PRO A 465 28.07 15.45 0.18
CA PRO A 465 26.69 15.85 0.50
C PRO A 465 25.63 14.92 -0.09
N MET A 466 25.83 14.41 -1.32
CA MET A 466 24.89 13.46 -1.94
C MET A 466 24.80 12.14 -1.16
N LEU A 467 25.90 11.60 -0.65
CA LEU A 467 25.90 10.40 0.20
C LEU A 467 25.13 10.65 1.51
N ILE A 468 25.29 11.85 2.11
CA ILE A 468 24.56 12.23 3.32
C ILE A 468 23.04 12.29 3.02
N VAL A 469 22.63 12.92 1.92
CA VAL A 469 21.22 13.01 1.51
C VAL A 469 20.66 11.62 1.22
N ALA A 470 21.38 10.77 0.50
CA ALA A 470 20.97 9.41 0.22
C ALA A 470 20.75 8.57 1.50
N SER A 471 21.55 8.83 2.55
CA SER A 471 21.38 8.13 3.83
C SER A 471 20.04 8.46 4.53
N ALA A 472 19.43 9.61 4.25
CA ALA A 472 18.14 9.99 4.82
C ALA A 472 16.97 9.10 4.32
N LEU A 473 17.10 8.47 3.14
CA LEU A 473 16.12 7.54 2.58
C LEU A 473 15.88 6.31 3.48
N PHE A 474 16.79 6.01 4.39
CA PHE A 474 16.62 4.92 5.37
C PHE A 474 15.81 5.32 6.60
N TYR A 475 15.39 6.58 6.72
CA TYR A 475 14.61 7.14 7.83
C TYR A 475 15.21 6.86 9.23
N ARG A 476 16.55 6.74 9.35
CA ARG A 476 17.27 6.47 10.61
C ARG A 476 18.23 7.60 10.95
N ARG A 477 17.93 8.30 12.04
CA ARG A 477 18.75 9.42 12.53
C ARG A 477 20.21 9.01 12.75
N THR A 478 20.44 7.89 13.43
CA THR A 478 21.79 7.36 13.72
C THR A 478 22.57 7.07 12.45
N PHE A 479 21.90 6.62 11.39
CA PHE A 479 22.49 6.32 10.10
C PHE A 479 22.93 7.60 9.37
N VAL A 480 22.10 8.66 9.38
CA VAL A 480 22.46 9.97 8.82
C VAL A 480 23.67 10.57 9.54
N LEU A 481 23.69 10.53 10.87
CA LEU A 481 24.82 11.03 11.66
C LEU A 481 26.10 10.23 11.39
N PHE A 482 26.02 8.90 11.30
CA PHE A 482 27.15 8.05 10.93
C PHE A 482 27.71 8.43 9.54
N THR A 483 26.86 8.56 8.54
CA THR A 483 27.28 8.92 7.17
C THR A 483 27.87 10.33 7.13
N THR A 484 27.29 11.29 7.85
CA THR A 484 27.81 12.67 7.95
C THR A 484 29.21 12.67 8.55
N THR A 485 29.41 11.97 9.66
CA THR A 485 30.72 11.87 10.32
C THR A 485 31.74 11.18 9.42
N GLY A 486 31.34 10.09 8.76
CA GLY A 486 32.20 9.35 7.83
C GLY A 486 32.61 10.21 6.61
N CYS A 487 31.69 10.95 6.01
CA CYS A 487 31.98 11.86 4.90
C CYS A 487 32.92 12.98 5.32
N THR A 488 32.73 13.54 6.52
CA THR A 488 33.63 14.56 7.08
C THR A 488 35.03 14.02 7.28
N LEU A 489 35.15 12.80 7.83
CA LEU A 489 36.44 12.13 8.01
C LEU A 489 37.10 11.83 6.64
N GLY A 490 36.35 11.31 5.66
CA GLY A 490 36.83 11.05 4.32
C GLY A 490 37.36 12.32 3.63
N PHE A 491 36.65 13.44 3.78
CA PHE A 491 37.09 14.74 3.29
C PHE A 491 38.39 15.21 4.00
N LEU A 492 38.50 15.06 5.32
CA LEU A 492 39.74 15.39 6.05
C LEU A 492 40.93 14.55 5.57
N VAL A 493 40.73 13.26 5.35
CA VAL A 493 41.78 12.37 4.77
C VAL A 493 42.19 12.87 3.38
N LEU A 494 41.20 13.27 2.54
CA LEU A 494 41.46 13.84 1.23
C LEU A 494 42.30 15.12 1.33
N VAL A 495 41.97 16.03 2.24
CA VAL A 495 42.72 17.29 2.48
C VAL A 495 44.16 16.99 2.91
N CYS A 496 44.35 16.05 3.85
CA CYS A 496 45.68 15.68 4.34
C CYS A 496 46.58 15.05 3.25
N LEU A 497 46.01 14.26 2.35
CA LEU A 497 46.79 13.50 1.33
C LEU A 497 46.95 14.24 0.00
N SER A 498 46.14 15.28 -0.28
CA SER A 498 46.11 15.94 -1.60
C SER A 498 47.13 17.07 -1.80
N GLY A 499 47.93 17.41 -0.80
CA GLY A 499 48.87 18.54 -0.88
C GLY A 499 48.13 19.91 -0.96
N GLN A 500 48.87 20.95 -1.38
CA GLN A 500 48.26 22.33 -1.49
C GLN A 500 47.40 22.42 -2.75
N THR A 501 46.09 22.54 -2.57
CA THR A 501 45.08 22.74 -3.61
C THR A 501 44.05 23.77 -3.13
N ASP A 502 43.18 24.29 -4.02
CA ASP A 502 42.18 25.28 -3.63
C ASP A 502 41.20 24.79 -2.54
N PHE A 503 40.87 23.52 -2.51
CA PHE A 503 39.97 22.94 -1.48
C PHE A 503 40.70 22.58 -0.17
N THR A 504 42.04 22.65 -0.11
CA THR A 504 42.79 22.48 1.14
C THR A 504 43.00 23.81 1.90
N LYS A 505 42.58 24.94 1.32
CA LYS A 505 42.58 26.21 2.02
C LYS A 505 41.68 26.12 3.27
N PRO A 506 42.15 26.61 4.44
CA PRO A 506 41.41 26.45 5.69
C PRO A 506 39.97 26.98 5.63
N ASP A 507 39.77 28.12 4.95
CA ASP A 507 38.44 28.75 4.81
C ASP A 507 37.48 27.86 4.02
N PHE A 508 37.95 27.31 2.88
CA PHE A 508 37.14 26.41 2.07
C PHE A 508 36.82 25.12 2.84
N ALA A 509 37.81 24.52 3.48
CA ALA A 509 37.64 23.29 4.24
C ALA A 509 36.65 23.50 5.41
N ALA A 510 36.75 24.60 6.14
CA ALA A 510 35.83 24.93 7.22
C ALA A 510 34.39 25.14 6.72
N ILE A 511 34.19 25.87 5.63
CA ILE A 511 32.86 26.08 5.02
C ILE A 511 32.27 24.76 4.56
N PHE A 512 33.06 23.91 3.90
CA PHE A 512 32.59 22.64 3.36
C PHE A 512 32.19 21.65 4.47
N ILE A 513 33.01 21.52 5.53
CA ILE A 513 32.70 20.70 6.71
C ILE A 513 31.45 21.20 7.41
N THR A 514 31.35 22.52 7.61
CA THR A 514 30.17 23.15 8.23
C THR A 514 28.91 22.86 7.39
N GLY A 515 28.99 22.99 6.06
CA GLY A 515 27.90 22.67 5.15
C GLY A 515 27.42 21.22 5.26
N MET A 516 28.34 20.26 5.29
CA MET A 516 28.01 18.84 5.49
C MET A 516 27.34 18.60 6.85
N ALA A 517 27.85 19.22 7.92
CA ALA A 517 27.29 19.11 9.27
C ALA A 517 25.87 19.68 9.32
N VAL A 518 25.64 20.85 8.72
CA VAL A 518 24.29 21.48 8.63
C VAL A 518 23.32 20.56 7.89
N ILE A 519 23.69 20.02 6.72
CA ILE A 519 22.85 19.09 5.96
C ILE A 519 22.49 17.86 6.81
N GLY A 520 23.47 17.25 7.47
CA GLY A 520 23.26 16.08 8.32
C GLY A 520 22.33 16.37 9.51
N LEU A 521 22.49 17.52 10.16
CA LEU A 521 21.62 17.95 11.27
C LEU A 521 20.21 18.26 10.81
N MET A 522 20.03 18.96 9.68
CA MET A 522 18.70 19.26 9.11
C MET A 522 17.95 17.98 8.76
N LEU A 523 18.60 17.04 8.06
CA LEU A 523 18.00 15.75 7.73
C LEU A 523 17.67 14.92 8.98
N SER A 524 18.55 14.92 9.97
CA SER A 524 18.32 14.27 11.26
C SER A 524 17.13 14.88 12.03
N ALA A 525 16.96 16.19 11.98
CA ALA A 525 15.83 16.91 12.58
C ALA A 525 14.52 16.62 11.83
N MET A 526 14.57 16.63 10.48
CA MET A 526 13.42 16.28 9.63
C MET A 526 12.92 14.86 9.90
N ILE A 527 13.82 13.86 9.97
CA ILE A 527 13.47 12.47 10.30
C ILE A 527 12.82 12.39 11.69
N ARG A 528 13.31 13.14 12.66
CA ARG A 528 12.73 13.20 14.00
C ARG A 528 11.31 13.76 13.97
N ARG A 529 11.07 14.85 13.21
CA ARG A 529 9.74 15.46 13.05
C ARG A 529 8.76 14.51 12.36
N ILE A 530 9.18 13.86 11.27
CA ILE A 530 8.36 12.87 10.57
C ILE A 530 7.97 11.71 11.50
N ARG A 531 8.92 11.17 12.28
CA ARG A 531 8.63 10.10 13.25
C ARG A 531 7.69 10.55 14.36
N ALA A 532 7.85 11.76 14.87
CA ALA A 532 6.95 12.30 15.88
C ALA A 532 5.52 12.46 15.34
N LEU A 533 5.37 12.87 14.07
CA LEU A 533 4.06 12.92 13.42
C LEU A 533 3.47 11.51 13.22
N CYS A 534 4.27 10.52 12.79
CA CYS A 534 3.80 9.14 12.66
C CYS A 534 3.35 8.56 14.01
N THR A 535 4.13 8.74 15.09
CA THR A 535 3.74 8.28 16.44
C THR A 535 2.49 8.98 16.97
N TYR A 536 2.31 10.24 16.66
CA TYR A 536 1.10 10.99 17.05
C TYR A 536 -0.17 10.44 16.37
N TYR A 537 -0.07 9.95 15.12
CA TYR A 537 -1.18 9.33 14.41
C TYR A 537 -1.37 7.84 14.75
N ASP A 538 -0.39 7.18 15.37
CA ASP A 538 -0.43 5.75 15.74
C ASP A 538 -0.87 5.51 17.19
N GLU A 539 -0.98 6.53 18.05
CA GLU A 539 -1.57 6.39 19.38
C GLU A 539 -3.09 6.23 19.24
N PRO A 540 -3.67 5.06 19.61
CA PRO A 540 -5.12 4.95 19.72
C PRO A 540 -5.56 5.96 20.78
N VAL A 541 -6.46 6.85 20.40
CA VAL A 541 -7.16 7.73 21.35
C VAL A 541 -7.85 6.80 22.35
N GLY A 542 -7.28 6.73 23.56
CA GLY A 542 -7.77 5.92 24.67
C GLY A 542 -9.09 6.42 25.24
#